data_676f92bfeae85ce923b6ab940aa73fb0
#
_entry.id   676f92bfeae85ce923b6ab940aa73fb0
#
_cell.length_a   1.000
_cell.length_b   1.000
_cell.length_c   1.000
_cell.angle_alpha   90.00
_cell.angle_beta   90.00
_cell.angle_gamma   90.00
#
_symmetry.space_group_name_H-M   'P 1'
#
loop_
_entity.id
_entity.type
_entity.pdbx_description
1 polymer ?
#
loop_
_entity_poly.entity_id
_entity_poly.type
_entity_poly.pdbx_seq_one_letter_code
_entity_poly.pdbx_strand_id
1 'polypeptide(L)'
;KTIDVMDGNEYRAFIKDIWGEESDAYKALGTANTDWQDEIMRTAVSTDHNVTLSGAFKNLPYRVSLGYTSQEGIIKTSEFDRYTAAINLNPSFLDDHLTMNLNAKGMYSRSQFANGEAISDAIAFDPTQDPHAYTSEYHKAMFDKYDAENGLIPGTSMRQALKNFGGYFEWPMAGAY
;
A
#
# COMPACT_ATOMS: atom_id res chain seq x y z
N LYS A 1 -12.01 -6.66 9.25
CA LYS A 1 -12.19 -6.92 10.69
C LYS A 1 -10.86 -6.65 11.36
N THR A 2 -10.79 -5.66 12.22
CA THR A 2 -9.62 -5.30 13.01
C THR A 2 -9.45 -6.25 14.21
N ILE A 3 -8.25 -6.33 14.74
CA ILE A 3 -7.95 -7.03 15.99
C ILE A 3 -8.22 -6.06 17.12
N ASP A 4 -8.85 -6.55 18.19
CA ASP A 4 -9.07 -5.77 19.41
C ASP A 4 -7.75 -5.65 20.18
N VAL A 5 -7.27 -4.42 20.30
CA VAL A 5 -6.02 -4.06 20.99
C VAL A 5 -6.32 -2.94 21.98
N MET A 6 -5.46 -2.75 22.98
CA MET A 6 -5.60 -1.63 23.92
C MET A 6 -5.56 -0.30 23.19
N ASP A 7 -6.51 0.57 23.53
CA ASP A 7 -6.44 1.94 23.09
C ASP A 7 -5.40 2.75 23.92
N GLY A 8 -5.11 3.99 23.51
CA GLY A 8 -4.10 4.81 24.19
C GLY A 8 -4.43 5.12 25.66
N ASN A 9 -5.72 5.15 26.04
CA ASN A 9 -6.14 5.39 27.42
C ASN A 9 -5.97 4.13 28.27
N GLU A 10 -6.36 2.99 27.73
CA GLU A 10 -6.18 1.68 28.35
C GLU A 10 -4.70 1.36 28.52
N TYR A 11 -3.89 1.64 27.50
CA TYR A 11 -2.45 1.44 27.55
C TYR A 11 -1.77 2.33 28.61
N ARG A 12 -2.14 3.62 28.71
CA ARG A 12 -1.64 4.50 29.78
C ARG A 12 -2.04 3.99 31.16
N ALA A 13 -3.28 3.55 31.34
CA ALA A 13 -3.76 3.01 32.61
C ALA A 13 -2.99 1.72 32.99
N PHE A 14 -2.73 0.85 32.04
CA PHE A 14 -1.96 -0.38 32.22
C PHE A 14 -0.50 -0.09 32.63
N ILE A 15 0.17 0.82 31.93
CA ILE A 15 1.56 1.20 32.27
C ILE A 15 1.64 1.85 33.64
N LYS A 16 0.68 2.72 34.00
CA LYS A 16 0.56 3.34 35.31
C LYS A 16 0.40 2.29 36.42
N ASP A 17 -0.44 1.29 36.20
CA ASP A 17 -0.72 0.25 37.22
C ASP A 17 0.51 -0.62 37.48
N ILE A 18 1.29 -0.95 36.46
CA ILE A 18 2.45 -1.84 36.59
C ILE A 18 3.70 -1.13 37.10
N TRP A 19 4.01 0.06 36.56
CA TRP A 19 5.27 0.76 36.87
C TRP A 19 5.12 2.07 37.64
N GLY A 20 3.90 2.58 37.78
CA GLY A 20 3.61 3.84 38.43
C GLY A 20 3.85 5.08 37.53
N GLU A 21 3.27 6.20 37.95
CA GLU A 21 3.33 7.48 37.18
C GLU A 21 4.74 8.08 37.13
N GLU A 22 5.59 7.80 38.11
CA GLU A 22 6.94 8.33 38.18
C GLU A 22 7.97 7.57 37.36
N SER A 23 7.57 6.44 36.77
CA SER A 23 8.46 5.61 35.97
C SER A 23 8.82 6.28 34.64
N ASP A 24 10.01 5.98 34.14
CA ASP A 24 10.45 6.45 32.82
C ASP A 24 9.54 5.88 31.70
N ALA A 25 8.99 4.68 31.89
CA ALA A 25 8.04 4.07 30.98
C ALA A 25 6.75 4.91 30.85
N TYR A 26 6.19 5.39 31.98
CA TYR A 26 5.00 6.24 31.96
C TYR A 26 5.30 7.62 31.38
N LYS A 27 6.44 8.19 31.70
CA LYS A 27 6.88 9.51 31.21
C LYS A 27 7.17 9.53 29.71
N ALA A 28 7.50 8.38 29.14
CA ALA A 28 7.73 8.23 27.70
C ALA A 28 6.44 8.14 26.86
N LEU A 29 5.28 7.93 27.50
CA LEU A 29 4.00 7.81 26.78
C LEU A 29 3.59 9.15 26.19
N GLY A 30 3.05 9.09 24.99
CA GLY A 30 2.41 10.22 24.31
C GLY A 30 1.03 10.53 24.89
N THR A 31 0.41 11.56 24.35
CA THR A 31 -0.94 12.01 24.74
C THR A 31 -2.02 11.61 23.74
N ALA A 32 -1.64 11.02 22.63
CA ALA A 32 -2.56 10.60 21.58
C ALA A 32 -3.36 9.34 21.97
N ASN A 33 -4.35 9.04 21.18
CA ASN A 33 -5.12 7.80 21.23
C ASN A 33 -5.32 7.31 19.79
N THR A 34 -4.30 6.67 19.25
CA THR A 34 -4.20 6.34 17.84
C THR A 34 -4.60 4.88 17.60
N ASP A 35 -5.57 4.66 16.72
CA ASP A 35 -5.82 3.34 16.14
C ASP A 35 -4.90 3.15 14.92
N TRP A 36 -3.76 2.51 15.13
CA TRP A 36 -2.78 2.24 14.09
C TRP A 36 -3.31 1.34 12.98
N GLN A 37 -4.29 0.48 13.26
CA GLN A 37 -4.90 -0.35 12.24
C GLN A 37 -5.75 0.50 11.28
N ASP A 38 -6.47 1.49 11.81
CA ASP A 38 -7.27 2.42 10.98
C ASP A 38 -6.35 3.34 10.16
N GLU A 39 -5.19 3.73 10.73
CA GLU A 39 -4.20 4.55 10.03
C GLU A 39 -3.58 3.87 8.82
N ILE A 40 -3.35 2.56 8.85
CA ILE A 40 -2.77 1.81 7.71
C ILE A 40 -3.81 1.26 6.75
N MET A 41 -5.08 1.23 7.14
CA MET A 41 -6.17 0.65 6.35
C MET A 41 -6.98 1.73 5.63
N ARG A 42 -7.65 1.32 4.57
CA ARG A 42 -8.63 2.13 3.84
C ARG A 42 -9.82 1.30 3.40
N THR A 43 -10.91 1.96 3.07
CA THR A 43 -11.98 1.32 2.31
C THR A 43 -11.48 1.06 0.90
N ALA A 44 -11.32 -0.22 0.56
CA ALA A 44 -10.85 -0.64 -0.75
C ALA A 44 -11.97 -0.56 -1.79
N VAL A 45 -11.67 0.04 -2.93
CA VAL A 45 -12.60 0.13 -4.07
C VAL A 45 -12.04 -0.68 -5.24
N SER A 46 -12.92 -1.42 -5.89
CA SER A 46 -12.56 -2.15 -7.12
C SER A 46 -13.49 -1.75 -8.24
N THR A 47 -12.92 -1.52 -9.41
CA THR A 47 -13.67 -1.22 -10.63
C THR A 47 -13.24 -2.16 -11.75
N ASP A 48 -14.21 -2.59 -12.55
CA ASP A 48 -13.96 -3.41 -13.74
C ASP A 48 -14.78 -2.84 -14.91
N HIS A 49 -14.09 -2.53 -15.97
CA HIS A 49 -14.68 -1.97 -17.19
C HIS A 49 -14.32 -2.85 -18.38
N ASN A 50 -15.32 -3.25 -19.13
CA ASN A 50 -15.12 -4.03 -20.36
C ASN A 50 -15.97 -3.45 -21.49
N VAL A 51 -15.33 -3.16 -22.60
CA VAL A 51 -15.99 -2.67 -23.80
C VAL A 51 -15.70 -3.64 -24.94
N THR A 52 -16.75 -4.14 -25.58
CA THR A 52 -16.64 -5.03 -26.74
C THR A 52 -17.38 -4.41 -27.90
N LEU A 53 -16.66 -4.30 -29.02
CA LEU A 53 -17.19 -3.93 -30.32
C LEU A 53 -17.14 -5.13 -31.23
N SER A 54 -18.27 -5.48 -31.85
CA SER A 54 -18.33 -6.54 -32.83
C SER A 54 -19.14 -6.10 -34.05
N GLY A 55 -18.75 -6.60 -35.22
CA GLY A 55 -19.38 -6.27 -36.45
C GLY A 55 -18.84 -7.10 -37.60
N ALA A 56 -19.23 -6.74 -38.80
CA ALA A 56 -18.69 -7.33 -40.04
C ALA A 56 -18.43 -6.20 -41.04
N PHE A 57 -17.26 -6.23 -41.63
CA PHE A 57 -16.92 -5.37 -42.76
C PHE A 57 -16.74 -6.24 -44.02
N LYS A 58 -17.72 -6.21 -44.91
CA LYS A 58 -17.82 -7.17 -46.04
C LYS A 58 -17.77 -8.61 -45.50
N ASN A 59 -16.79 -9.41 -45.94
CA ASN A 59 -16.59 -10.82 -45.56
C ASN A 59 -15.61 -10.97 -44.37
N LEU A 60 -15.46 -9.94 -43.56
CA LEU A 60 -14.58 -9.94 -42.38
C LEU A 60 -15.38 -9.66 -41.10
N PRO A 61 -15.96 -10.67 -40.44
CA PRO A 61 -16.47 -10.52 -39.09
C PRO A 61 -15.32 -10.22 -38.13
N TYR A 62 -15.56 -9.27 -37.23
CA TYR A 62 -14.58 -8.88 -36.23
C TYR A 62 -15.20 -8.70 -34.84
N ARG A 63 -14.40 -8.94 -33.83
CA ARG A 63 -14.69 -8.60 -32.43
C ARG A 63 -13.44 -8.03 -31.81
N VAL A 64 -13.58 -6.85 -31.23
CA VAL A 64 -12.51 -6.18 -30.44
C VAL A 64 -13.04 -5.97 -29.03
N SER A 65 -12.26 -6.40 -28.05
CA SER A 65 -12.60 -6.21 -26.63
C SER A 65 -11.44 -5.50 -25.94
N LEU A 66 -11.78 -4.49 -25.12
CA LEU A 66 -10.85 -3.76 -24.26
C LEU A 66 -11.38 -3.86 -22.83
N GLY A 67 -10.52 -4.24 -21.91
CA GLY A 67 -10.85 -4.33 -20.49
C GLY A 67 -9.86 -3.54 -19.64
N TYR A 68 -10.37 -2.91 -18.61
CA TYR A 68 -9.60 -2.27 -17.56
C TYR A 68 -10.15 -2.69 -16.20
N THR A 69 -9.28 -3.23 -15.37
CA THR A 69 -9.59 -3.61 -13.98
C THR A 69 -8.66 -2.83 -13.08
N SER A 70 -9.20 -2.13 -12.08
CA SER A 70 -8.45 -1.50 -11.01
C SER A 70 -8.98 -2.02 -9.68
N GLN A 71 -8.07 -2.48 -8.82
CA GLN A 71 -8.40 -3.01 -7.51
C GLN A 71 -7.49 -2.39 -6.47
N GLU A 72 -8.09 -1.72 -5.51
CA GLU A 72 -7.39 -1.25 -4.33
C GLU A 72 -7.38 -2.33 -3.25
N GLY A 73 -6.27 -2.45 -2.52
CA GLY A 73 -6.19 -3.27 -1.31
C GLY A 73 -6.67 -2.50 -0.08
N ILE A 74 -7.05 -3.24 0.95
CA ILE A 74 -7.46 -2.68 2.25
C ILE A 74 -6.30 -2.01 2.99
N ILE A 75 -5.05 -2.42 2.74
CA ILE A 75 -3.86 -1.72 3.23
C ILE A 75 -3.55 -0.62 2.23
N LYS A 76 -3.35 0.59 2.73
CA LYS A 76 -2.91 1.74 1.92
C LYS A 76 -1.69 1.35 1.10
N THR A 77 -1.56 1.83 -0.14
CA THR A 77 -0.50 1.50 -1.12
C THR A 77 -0.59 0.14 -1.81
N SER A 78 -1.51 -0.75 -1.41
CA SER A 78 -1.75 -1.98 -2.17
C SER A 78 -2.70 -1.71 -3.33
N GLU A 79 -2.23 -1.89 -4.57
CA GLU A 79 -2.97 -1.59 -5.80
C GLU A 79 -2.69 -2.62 -6.88
N PHE A 80 -3.69 -2.90 -7.67
CA PHE A 80 -3.58 -3.77 -8.84
C PHE A 80 -4.36 -3.18 -10.02
N ASP A 81 -3.66 -2.91 -11.10
CA ASP A 81 -4.23 -2.47 -12.37
C ASP A 81 -3.98 -3.50 -13.46
N ARG A 82 -4.98 -3.78 -14.26
CA ARG A 82 -4.90 -4.69 -15.38
C ARG A 82 -5.60 -4.13 -16.61
N TYR A 83 -4.87 -4.09 -17.71
CA TYR A 83 -5.37 -3.74 -19.04
C TYR A 83 -5.39 -4.99 -19.89
N THR A 84 -6.49 -5.24 -20.56
CA THR A 84 -6.65 -6.36 -21.50
C THR A 84 -7.12 -5.86 -22.86
N ALA A 85 -6.57 -6.44 -23.90
CA ALA A 85 -7.02 -6.21 -25.26
C ALA A 85 -7.16 -7.55 -25.97
N ALA A 86 -8.23 -7.75 -26.70
CA ALA A 86 -8.45 -8.94 -27.51
C ALA A 86 -9.03 -8.55 -28.86
N ILE A 87 -8.50 -9.15 -29.91
CA ILE A 87 -9.00 -9.01 -31.29
C ILE A 87 -9.27 -10.41 -31.85
N ASN A 88 -10.46 -10.60 -32.39
CA ASN A 88 -10.85 -11.80 -33.08
C ASN A 88 -11.34 -11.41 -34.48
N LEU A 89 -10.74 -11.99 -35.48
CA LEU A 89 -11.05 -11.77 -36.88
C LEU A 89 -11.35 -13.11 -37.57
N ASN A 90 -12.46 -13.20 -38.29
CA ASN A 90 -12.88 -14.39 -38.98
C ASN A 90 -13.07 -14.09 -40.48
N PRO A 91 -11.99 -13.79 -41.23
CA PRO A 91 -12.10 -13.53 -42.66
C PRO A 91 -12.51 -14.76 -43.45
N SER A 92 -13.35 -14.55 -44.45
CA SER A 92 -13.74 -15.53 -45.44
C SER A 92 -13.29 -15.06 -46.83
N PHE A 93 -12.71 -15.97 -47.58
CA PHE A 93 -12.15 -15.75 -48.92
C PHE A 93 -12.67 -16.78 -49.92
N LEU A 94 -12.54 -16.48 -51.19
CA LEU A 94 -12.88 -17.39 -52.28
C LEU A 94 -14.33 -17.90 -52.20
N ASP A 95 -15.28 -16.99 -52.08
CA ASP A 95 -16.71 -17.32 -51.95
C ASP A 95 -16.98 -18.36 -50.85
N ASP A 96 -16.40 -18.10 -49.65
CA ASP A 96 -16.50 -18.92 -48.45
C ASP A 96 -15.79 -20.29 -48.47
N HIS A 97 -15.01 -20.56 -49.49
CA HIS A 97 -14.24 -21.82 -49.58
C HIS A 97 -13.01 -21.81 -48.67
N LEU A 98 -12.55 -20.64 -48.23
CA LEU A 98 -11.44 -20.50 -47.28
C LEU A 98 -11.84 -19.58 -46.14
N THR A 99 -11.96 -20.14 -44.97
CA THR A 99 -12.21 -19.36 -43.71
C THR A 99 -11.00 -19.43 -42.79
N MET A 100 -10.67 -18.31 -42.16
CA MET A 100 -9.59 -18.23 -41.20
C MET A 100 -10.14 -17.73 -39.85
N ASN A 101 -9.51 -18.14 -38.76
CA ASN A 101 -9.79 -17.61 -37.44
C ASN A 101 -8.49 -17.06 -36.86
N LEU A 102 -8.42 -15.75 -36.69
CA LEU A 102 -7.28 -15.03 -36.15
C LEU A 102 -7.64 -14.46 -34.82
N ASN A 103 -6.93 -14.90 -33.79
CA ASN A 103 -7.08 -14.43 -32.42
C ASN A 103 -5.78 -13.81 -31.91
N ALA A 104 -5.83 -12.56 -31.45
CA ALA A 104 -4.76 -11.95 -30.74
C ALA A 104 -5.27 -11.44 -29.35
N LYS A 105 -4.52 -11.72 -28.30
CA LYS A 105 -4.81 -11.26 -26.94
C LYS A 105 -3.56 -10.68 -26.32
N GLY A 106 -3.71 -9.54 -25.66
CA GLY A 106 -2.66 -8.91 -24.90
C GLY A 106 -3.17 -8.54 -23.51
N MET A 107 -2.28 -8.60 -22.55
CA MET A 107 -2.55 -8.17 -21.15
C MET A 107 -1.33 -7.43 -20.64
N TYR A 108 -1.58 -6.34 -19.96
CA TYR A 108 -0.60 -5.63 -19.16
C TYR A 108 -1.14 -5.47 -17.74
N SER A 109 -0.34 -5.81 -16.74
CA SER A 109 -0.72 -5.62 -15.34
C SER A 109 0.39 -4.94 -14.56
N ARG A 110 -0.02 -4.10 -13.62
CA ARG A 110 0.84 -3.47 -12.63
C ARG A 110 0.31 -3.82 -11.24
N SER A 111 1.19 -4.31 -10.39
CA SER A 111 0.85 -4.62 -8.99
C SER A 111 1.79 -3.85 -8.08
N GLN A 112 1.23 -3.24 -7.06
CA GLN A 112 1.96 -2.66 -5.95
C GLN A 112 1.46 -3.33 -4.67
N PHE A 113 2.38 -3.91 -3.92
CA PHE A 113 2.06 -4.59 -2.68
C PHE A 113 2.48 -3.72 -1.50
N ALA A 114 1.59 -3.61 -0.51
CA ALA A 114 1.96 -3.04 0.78
C ALA A 114 2.92 -3.99 1.51
N ASN A 115 3.71 -3.44 2.43
CA ASN A 115 4.53 -4.27 3.31
C ASN A 115 3.61 -5.10 4.23
N GLY A 116 3.77 -6.42 4.22
CA GLY A 116 2.99 -7.33 5.06
C GLY A 116 3.27 -7.16 6.56
N GLU A 117 4.45 -6.66 6.92
CA GLU A 117 4.83 -6.39 8.32
C GLU A 117 4.08 -5.19 8.90
N ALA A 118 3.57 -4.28 8.07
CA ALA A 118 2.82 -3.10 8.53
C ALA A 118 1.62 -3.45 9.43
N ILE A 119 1.00 -4.63 9.24
CA ILE A 119 -0.11 -5.07 10.07
C ILE A 119 0.36 -5.47 11.47
N SER A 120 1.44 -6.25 11.57
CA SER A 120 2.01 -6.65 12.86
C SER A 120 2.55 -5.46 13.64
N ASP A 121 3.17 -4.52 12.91
CA ASP A 121 3.71 -3.28 13.49
C ASP A 121 2.58 -2.39 14.03
N ALA A 122 1.49 -2.24 13.27
CA ALA A 122 0.31 -1.48 13.71
C ALA A 122 -0.36 -2.08 14.95
N ILE A 123 -0.28 -3.40 15.16
CA ILE A 123 -0.84 -4.08 16.33
C ILE A 123 0.08 -3.90 17.54
N ALA A 124 1.39 -3.88 17.32
CA ALA A 124 2.39 -3.85 18.39
C ALA A 124 2.84 -2.43 18.79
N PHE A 125 2.54 -1.42 17.97
CA PHE A 125 3.02 -0.07 18.21
C PHE A 125 2.25 0.65 19.32
N ASP A 126 2.94 1.57 20.00
CA ASP A 126 2.40 2.36 21.11
C ASP A 126 1.20 3.24 20.65
N PRO A 127 -0.02 2.98 21.14
CA PRO A 127 -1.20 3.74 20.72
C PRO A 127 -1.25 5.16 21.30
N THR A 128 -0.31 5.52 22.18
CA THR A 128 -0.22 6.88 22.74
C THR A 128 0.57 7.85 21.86
N GLN A 129 1.18 7.36 20.78
CA GLN A 129 1.93 8.17 19.82
C GLN A 129 1.01 8.73 18.74
N ASP A 130 1.33 9.95 18.27
CA ASP A 130 0.59 10.61 17.18
C ASP A 130 1.33 10.40 15.84
N PRO A 131 0.70 9.76 14.84
CA PRO A 131 1.30 9.56 13.52
C PRO A 131 1.63 10.87 12.80
N HIS A 132 0.92 11.96 13.14
CA HIS A 132 1.09 13.26 12.52
C HIS A 132 2.06 14.19 13.27
N ALA A 133 2.48 13.83 14.47
CA ALA A 133 3.48 14.59 15.24
C ALA A 133 4.88 14.48 14.61
N TYR A 134 5.15 13.44 13.82
CA TYR A 134 6.44 13.21 13.17
C TYR A 134 6.49 13.95 11.82
N THR A 135 6.60 15.26 11.90
CA THR A 135 6.76 16.12 10.72
C THR A 135 8.11 15.88 10.04
N SER A 136 8.23 16.36 8.79
CA SER A 136 9.51 16.34 8.09
C SER A 136 10.63 17.07 8.85
N GLU A 137 10.28 18.06 9.65
CA GLU A 137 11.22 18.79 10.52
C GLU A 137 11.74 17.90 11.67
N TYR A 138 10.86 17.13 12.30
CA TYR A 138 11.26 16.17 13.34
C TYR A 138 12.20 15.10 12.77
N HIS A 139 11.84 14.50 11.64
CA HIS A 139 12.69 13.53 10.98
C HIS A 139 14.05 14.12 10.57
N LYS A 140 14.06 15.37 10.11
CA LYS A 140 15.29 16.07 9.78
C LYS A 140 16.16 16.30 11.02
N ALA A 141 15.56 16.75 12.12
CA ALA A 141 16.29 16.97 13.38
C ALA A 141 16.89 15.66 13.93
N MET A 142 16.16 14.55 13.83
CA MET A 142 16.65 13.23 14.21
C MET A 142 17.79 12.78 13.29
N PHE A 143 17.67 13.03 11.99
CA PHE A 143 18.70 12.72 11.00
C PHE A 143 19.96 13.54 11.23
N ASP A 144 19.84 14.85 11.46
CA ASP A 144 20.94 15.76 11.73
C ASP A 144 21.68 15.36 13.03
N LYS A 145 20.94 14.96 14.06
CA LYS A 145 21.49 14.46 15.32
C LYS A 145 22.29 13.16 15.09
N TYR A 146 21.75 12.24 14.32
CA TYR A 146 22.42 10.98 14.01
C TYR A 146 23.68 11.18 13.18
N ASP A 147 23.65 12.06 12.19
CA ASP A 147 24.81 12.42 11.39
C ASP A 147 25.93 13.01 12.25
N ALA A 148 25.57 13.89 13.18
CA ALA A 148 26.52 14.47 14.11
C ALA A 148 27.17 13.42 15.03
N GLU A 149 26.45 12.39 15.44
CA GLU A 149 26.93 11.34 16.37
C GLU A 149 27.66 10.20 15.66
N ASN A 150 27.28 9.83 14.44
CA ASN A 150 27.74 8.61 13.77
C ASN A 150 28.45 8.85 12.44
N GLY A 151 28.39 10.06 11.88
CA GLY A 151 28.97 10.39 10.58
C GLY A 151 28.33 9.60 9.44
N LEU A 152 27.41 10.21 8.73
CA LEU A 152 26.77 9.54 7.59
C LEU A 152 27.67 9.48 6.37
N ILE A 153 27.57 8.39 5.62
CA ILE A 153 28.22 8.26 4.33
C ILE A 153 27.57 9.26 3.36
N PRO A 154 28.35 10.12 2.70
CA PRO A 154 27.80 11.05 1.70
C PRO A 154 26.95 10.33 0.66
N GLY A 155 25.74 10.86 0.39
CA GLY A 155 24.79 10.28 -0.54
C GLY A 155 23.80 9.29 0.08
N THR A 156 23.88 8.99 1.38
CA THR A 156 22.87 8.21 2.08
C THR A 156 21.56 9.02 2.16
N SER A 157 20.47 8.47 1.65
CA SER A 157 19.17 9.11 1.78
C SER A 157 18.70 9.07 3.24
N MET A 158 17.90 10.08 3.65
CA MET A 158 17.27 10.11 4.97
C MET A 158 16.52 8.80 5.27
N ARG A 159 15.78 8.28 4.28
CA ARG A 159 15.06 7.01 4.40
C ARG A 159 15.99 5.83 4.69
N GLN A 160 17.13 5.76 4.02
CA GLN A 160 18.11 4.69 4.23
C GLN A 160 18.80 4.83 5.58
N ALA A 161 19.12 6.04 5.99
CA ALA A 161 19.68 6.31 7.31
C ALA A 161 18.71 5.92 8.42
N LEU A 162 17.44 6.32 8.34
CA LEU A 162 16.40 5.95 9.29
C LEU A 162 16.19 4.42 9.35
N LYS A 163 16.25 3.72 8.22
CA LYS A 163 16.20 2.26 8.17
C LYS A 163 17.40 1.61 8.85
N ASN A 164 18.59 2.18 8.71
CA ASN A 164 19.83 1.68 9.32
C ASN A 164 19.93 2.00 10.81
N PHE A 165 19.09 2.90 11.34
CA PHE A 165 19.05 3.32 12.75
C PHE A 165 18.61 2.20 13.70
N GLY A 166 18.31 1.02 13.16
CA GLY A 166 18.06 -0.18 13.95
C GLY A 166 16.82 -0.10 14.82
N GLY A 167 15.68 -0.38 14.27
CA GLY A 167 14.48 -0.75 15.01
C GLY A 167 13.70 0.37 15.72
N TYR A 168 14.26 1.55 15.89
CA TYR A 168 13.54 2.66 16.52
C TYR A 168 12.51 3.35 15.62
N PHE A 169 12.49 3.02 14.35
CA PHE A 169 11.62 3.61 13.34
C PHE A 169 10.95 2.60 12.40
N GLU A 170 10.70 1.40 12.87
CA GLU A 170 9.72 0.52 12.24
C GLU A 170 8.32 1.04 12.57
N TRP A 171 8.08 2.21 12.02
CA TRP A 171 6.84 2.90 12.07
C TRP A 171 5.81 2.11 11.23
N PRO A 172 4.63 1.79 11.72
CA PRO A 172 3.64 1.04 10.96
C PRO A 172 3.33 1.66 9.60
N MET A 173 3.36 3.00 9.54
CA MET A 173 3.12 3.75 8.31
C MET A 173 4.29 3.71 7.32
N ALA A 174 5.50 3.35 7.72
CA ALA A 174 6.65 3.29 6.80
C ALA A 174 6.50 2.21 5.72
N GLY A 175 5.67 1.19 5.96
CA GLY A 175 5.32 0.17 4.99
C GLY A 175 4.09 0.53 4.13
N ALA A 176 3.33 1.57 4.52
CA ALA A 176 2.11 2.00 3.85
C ALA A 176 2.32 3.18 2.89
N TYR A 177 3.49 3.82 2.86
CA TYR A 177 3.84 4.96 1.99
C TYR A 177 5.01 4.67 1.06
#